data_9b30a9ff2d5bb536de317e0d91fcaeef
#
_entry.id   9b30a9ff2d5bb536de317e0d91fcaeef
#
_cell.length_a   1.000
_cell.length_b   1.000
_cell.length_c   1.000
_cell.angle_alpha   90.00
_cell.angle_beta   90.00
_cell.angle_gamma   90.00
#
_symmetry.space_group_name_H-M   'P 1'
#
loop_
_entity.id
_entity.type
_entity.pdbx_description
1 polymer ?
#
loop_
_entity_poly.entity_id
_entity_poly.type
_entity_poly.pdbx_seq_one_letter_code
_entity_poly.pdbx_strand_id
1 'polypeptide(L)'
;ATLALRKYGIPAIGFNDGPAGVRSDAGTPSVWYPSVTNISNSWDKDLIYRVGEAIGLDGRAFGTDILLAPGMNIQKNTFGGRNFEYSSEDPLLTGYLMSAYVNGVQSTGIGAEIKHFAVNNQETSRVIYSANVTERALREIYLKGFGIAVRDSSPWVVMSSYNRINRNHNATERELLVNILRDEFGFVGMVTSDWGG
;
A
#
# COMPACT_ATOMS: atom_id res chain seq x y z
N ALA A 1 -15.08 -1.00 7.70
CA ALA A 1 -15.65 -2.11 6.91
C ALA A 1 -16.59 -1.56 5.83
N THR A 2 -16.73 -2.30 4.72
CA THR A 2 -17.78 -2.03 3.72
C THR A 2 -19.16 -2.47 4.23
N LEU A 3 -20.22 -2.01 3.56
CA LEU A 3 -21.53 -2.55 3.83
C LEU A 3 -21.69 -3.93 3.13
N ALA A 4 -22.34 -4.86 3.83
CA ALA A 4 -22.67 -6.15 3.22
C ALA A 4 -23.78 -5.99 2.15
N LEU A 5 -23.54 -6.52 0.98
CA LEU A 5 -24.54 -6.60 -0.09
C LEU A 5 -25.17 -8.01 -0.10
N ARG A 6 -25.90 -8.33 0.96
CA ARG A 6 -26.46 -9.68 1.23
C ARG A 6 -27.30 -10.24 0.07
N LYS A 7 -28.00 -9.37 -0.67
CA LYS A 7 -28.80 -9.75 -1.85
C LYS A 7 -27.94 -10.45 -2.93
N TYR A 8 -26.66 -10.13 -3.00
CA TYR A 8 -25.71 -10.68 -3.98
C TYR A 8 -24.72 -11.67 -3.35
N GLY A 9 -24.91 -12.05 -2.10
CA GLY A 9 -23.98 -12.94 -1.38
C GLY A 9 -22.62 -12.29 -1.04
N ILE A 10 -22.51 -10.97 -1.10
CA ILE A 10 -21.26 -10.25 -0.83
C ILE A 10 -21.24 -9.86 0.65
N PRO A 11 -20.28 -10.36 1.45
CA PRO A 11 -20.15 -10.01 2.86
C PRO A 11 -19.64 -8.58 3.04
N ALA A 12 -19.72 -8.06 4.26
CA ALA A 12 -18.93 -6.89 4.65
C ALA A 12 -17.44 -7.25 4.64
N ILE A 13 -16.59 -6.32 4.22
CA ILE A 13 -15.13 -6.48 4.22
C ILE A 13 -14.54 -5.53 5.25
N GLY A 14 -13.80 -6.08 6.19
CA GLY A 14 -13.11 -5.35 7.25
C GLY A 14 -11.74 -4.85 6.81
N PHE A 15 -11.46 -3.57 7.01
CA PHE A 15 -10.16 -2.94 6.72
C PHE A 15 -9.54 -2.44 8.02
N ASN A 16 -8.26 -2.72 8.24
CA ASN A 16 -7.51 -2.18 9.38
C ASN A 16 -6.16 -1.62 8.91
N ASP A 17 -5.78 -0.46 9.46
CA ASP A 17 -4.43 0.06 9.30
C ASP A 17 -3.41 -0.89 9.92
N GLY A 18 -2.19 -0.92 9.32
CA GLY A 18 -1.22 -1.80 9.89
C GLY A 18 0.14 -1.98 9.26
N PRO A 19 0.84 -0.96 8.73
CA PRO A 19 2.20 -1.18 8.20
C PRO A 19 3.22 -1.66 9.23
N ALA A 20 3.02 -1.31 10.51
CA ALA A 20 3.88 -1.71 11.63
C ALA A 20 3.11 -2.41 12.76
N GLY A 21 2.05 -3.13 12.40
CA GLY A 21 1.15 -3.82 13.33
C GLY A 21 -0.30 -3.37 13.14
N VAL A 22 -1.24 -4.23 13.50
CA VAL A 22 -2.67 -3.98 13.29
C VAL A 22 -3.16 -2.89 14.22
N ARG A 23 -3.75 -1.85 13.68
CA ARG A 23 -4.44 -0.82 14.46
C ARG A 23 -5.83 -1.33 14.85
N SER A 24 -6.04 -1.48 16.15
CA SER A 24 -7.35 -1.82 16.70
C SER A 24 -8.12 -0.55 17.10
N ASP A 25 -9.26 -0.32 16.45
CA ASP A 25 -10.15 0.81 16.80
C ASP A 25 -10.93 0.56 18.12
N ALA A 26 -10.99 -0.68 18.58
CA ALA A 26 -11.67 -1.08 19.80
C ALA A 26 -10.85 -0.90 21.09
N GLY A 27 -9.66 -0.30 21.00
CA GLY A 27 -8.76 -0.15 22.16
C GLY A 27 -8.14 -1.47 22.63
N THR A 28 -8.31 -2.56 21.88
CA THR A 28 -7.68 -3.83 22.19
C THR A 28 -6.17 -3.72 21.93
N PRO A 29 -5.30 -4.09 22.89
CA PRO A 29 -3.87 -4.07 22.66
C PRO A 29 -3.47 -4.93 21.46
N SER A 30 -2.61 -4.39 20.60
CA SER A 30 -2.02 -5.10 19.48
C SER A 30 -0.49 -5.10 19.57
N VAL A 31 0.16 -6.00 18.86
CA VAL A 31 1.62 -6.03 18.77
C VAL A 31 2.10 -4.90 17.87
N TRP A 32 3.16 -4.21 18.31
CA TRP A 32 3.82 -3.19 17.51
C TRP A 32 5.13 -3.73 16.95
N TYR A 33 5.24 -3.77 15.65
CA TYR A 33 6.42 -4.20 14.92
C TYR A 33 7.31 -3.01 14.57
N PRO A 34 8.59 -3.22 14.22
CA PRO A 34 9.44 -2.16 13.70
C PRO A 34 8.82 -1.50 12.47
N SER A 35 9.07 -0.20 12.30
CA SER A 35 8.56 0.55 11.14
C SER A 35 9.03 -0.06 9.81
N VAL A 36 8.31 0.20 8.72
CA VAL A 36 8.66 -0.32 7.38
C VAL A 36 10.07 0.12 6.97
N THR A 37 10.45 1.38 7.22
CA THR A 37 11.83 1.85 7.01
C THR A 37 12.85 1.00 7.77
N ASN A 38 12.56 0.67 9.02
CA ASN A 38 13.50 -0.08 9.85
C ASN A 38 13.69 -1.52 9.35
N ILE A 39 12.60 -2.23 9.06
CA ILE A 39 12.70 -3.60 8.53
C ILE A 39 13.36 -3.62 7.15
N SER A 40 13.12 -2.59 6.32
CA SER A 40 13.74 -2.47 4.99
C SER A 40 15.25 -2.29 5.03
N ASN A 41 15.78 -1.68 6.11
CA ASN A 41 17.23 -1.54 6.30
C ASN A 41 17.94 -2.88 6.57
N SER A 42 17.22 -3.96 6.81
CA SER A 42 17.81 -5.30 6.90
C SER A 42 18.24 -5.84 5.53
N TRP A 43 17.63 -5.39 4.46
CA TRP A 43 17.77 -5.89 3.08
C TRP A 43 17.48 -7.40 2.97
N ASP A 44 16.81 -7.97 3.96
CA ASP A 44 16.50 -9.39 4.09
C ASP A 44 15.03 -9.65 3.74
N LYS A 45 14.80 -10.19 2.56
CA LYS A 45 13.45 -10.52 2.06
C LYS A 45 12.75 -11.58 2.90
N ASP A 46 13.51 -12.54 3.44
CA ASP A 46 12.92 -13.61 4.25
C ASP A 46 12.50 -13.09 5.62
N LEU A 47 13.26 -12.17 6.20
CA LEU A 47 12.86 -11.47 7.41
C LEU A 47 11.58 -10.65 7.18
N ILE A 48 11.53 -9.90 6.08
CA ILE A 48 10.38 -9.05 5.74
C ILE A 48 9.13 -9.90 5.47
N TYR A 49 9.27 -11.04 4.79
CA TYR A 49 8.18 -12.01 4.62
C TYR A 49 7.65 -12.47 5.98
N ARG A 50 8.53 -12.87 6.90
CA ARG A 50 8.13 -13.32 8.25
C ARG A 50 7.47 -12.22 9.08
N VAL A 51 7.91 -10.99 8.95
CA VAL A 51 7.23 -9.84 9.59
C VAL A 51 5.84 -9.64 8.99
N GLY A 52 5.70 -9.69 7.67
CA GLY A 52 4.40 -9.63 7.00
C GLY A 52 3.47 -10.76 7.43
N GLU A 53 3.97 -11.98 7.53
CA GLU A 53 3.22 -13.14 8.03
C GLU A 53 2.75 -12.94 9.48
N ALA A 54 3.64 -12.48 10.36
CA ALA A 54 3.30 -12.24 11.76
C ALA A 54 2.20 -11.17 11.91
N ILE A 55 2.33 -10.04 11.19
CA ILE A 55 1.29 -8.99 11.15
C ILE A 55 -0.02 -9.51 10.53
N GLY A 56 0.08 -10.36 9.51
CA GLY A 56 -1.07 -10.99 8.88
C GLY A 56 -1.83 -11.93 9.84
N LEU A 57 -1.11 -12.70 10.65
CA LEU A 57 -1.72 -13.55 11.70
C LEU A 57 -2.42 -12.72 12.77
N ASP A 58 -1.81 -11.61 13.21
CA ASP A 58 -2.46 -10.65 14.11
C ASP A 58 -3.72 -10.07 13.46
N GLY A 59 -3.63 -9.62 12.19
CA GLY A 59 -4.77 -9.12 11.43
C GLY A 59 -5.93 -10.10 11.41
N ARG A 60 -5.64 -11.36 11.11
CA ARG A 60 -6.64 -12.42 11.13
C ARG A 60 -7.26 -12.61 12.51
N ALA A 61 -6.48 -12.54 13.58
CA ALA A 61 -6.98 -12.62 14.95
C ALA A 61 -7.90 -11.45 15.32
N PHE A 62 -7.67 -10.27 14.73
CA PHE A 62 -8.54 -9.10 14.87
C PHE A 62 -9.74 -9.08 13.91
N GLY A 63 -9.93 -10.11 13.07
CA GLY A 63 -11.02 -10.17 12.09
C GLY A 63 -10.84 -9.20 10.93
N THR A 64 -9.60 -8.86 10.59
CA THR A 64 -9.25 -8.06 9.42
C THR A 64 -9.38 -8.91 8.15
N ASP A 65 -10.07 -8.42 7.14
CA ASP A 65 -10.06 -9.05 5.81
C ASP A 65 -8.98 -8.46 4.91
N ILE A 66 -8.79 -7.15 4.98
CA ILE A 66 -7.77 -6.42 4.22
C ILE A 66 -6.92 -5.57 5.17
N LEU A 67 -5.62 -5.80 5.16
CA LEU A 67 -4.64 -4.96 5.87
C LEU A 67 -4.20 -3.81 4.97
N LEU A 68 -4.33 -2.57 5.45
CA LEU A 68 -3.94 -1.34 4.73
C LEU A 68 -2.42 -1.16 4.76
N ALA A 69 -1.71 -2.06 4.14
CA ALA A 69 -0.25 -2.17 4.12
C ALA A 69 0.24 -3.06 2.96
N PRO A 70 1.50 -2.88 2.54
CA PRO A 70 2.48 -1.88 2.97
C PRO A 70 2.36 -0.53 2.25
N GLY A 71 2.99 0.51 2.83
CA GLY A 71 3.25 1.77 2.14
C GLY A 71 4.43 1.64 1.18
N MET A 72 4.28 2.16 -0.05
CA MET A 72 5.26 1.95 -1.12
C MET A 72 5.78 3.24 -1.76
N ASN A 73 5.39 4.41 -1.24
CA ASN A 73 5.87 5.67 -1.80
C ASN A 73 7.37 5.86 -1.55
N ILE A 74 8.00 6.59 -2.45
CA ILE A 74 9.44 6.83 -2.41
C ILE A 74 9.77 7.87 -1.35
N GLN A 75 10.78 7.61 -0.51
CA GLN A 75 11.33 8.54 0.47
C GLN A 75 12.14 9.63 -0.22
N LYS A 76 11.45 10.58 -0.86
CA LYS A 76 12.08 11.63 -1.65
C LYS A 76 12.77 12.69 -0.80
N ASN A 77 12.26 12.96 0.40
CA ASN A 77 12.71 14.02 1.27
C ASN A 77 12.72 13.53 2.72
N THR A 78 13.76 13.83 3.47
CA THR A 78 13.89 13.46 4.89
C THR A 78 12.77 14.02 5.76
N PHE A 79 12.16 15.14 5.37
CA PHE A 79 11.00 15.73 6.04
C PHE A 79 9.65 15.17 5.60
N GLY A 80 9.62 14.09 4.83
CA GLY A 80 8.39 13.40 4.46
C GLY A 80 7.68 12.86 5.71
N GLY A 81 6.48 13.35 6.03
CA GLY A 81 5.79 13.05 7.29
C GLY A 81 5.38 11.59 7.47
N ARG A 82 5.41 10.78 6.40
CA ARG A 82 5.07 9.34 6.42
C ARG A 82 6.25 8.45 5.98
N ASN A 83 7.48 8.96 5.97
CA ASN A 83 8.63 8.16 5.59
C ASN A 83 8.80 6.89 6.45
N PHE A 84 8.39 6.93 7.72
CA PHE A 84 8.49 5.77 8.62
C PHE A 84 7.72 4.54 8.14
N GLU A 85 6.65 4.73 7.37
CA GLU A 85 5.85 3.63 6.81
C GLU A 85 6.20 3.27 5.36
N TYR A 86 7.21 3.93 4.77
CA TYR A 86 7.71 3.65 3.42
C TYR A 86 9.06 2.93 3.49
N SER A 87 9.36 2.15 2.45
CA SER A 87 10.53 1.26 2.48
C SER A 87 11.85 2.00 2.24
N SER A 88 11.97 2.74 1.13
CA SER A 88 13.24 3.29 0.66
C SER A 88 13.05 4.46 -0.31
N GLU A 89 14.15 5.16 -0.60
CA GLU A 89 14.26 6.06 -1.75
C GLU A 89 14.47 5.30 -3.08
N ASP A 90 14.94 4.05 -3.02
CA ASP A 90 15.18 3.20 -4.17
C ASP A 90 13.89 2.44 -4.56
N PRO A 91 13.36 2.65 -5.79
CA PRO A 91 12.15 1.97 -6.24
C PRO A 91 12.32 0.46 -6.45
N LEU A 92 13.54 -0.02 -6.76
CA LEU A 92 13.79 -1.47 -6.88
C LEU A 92 13.74 -2.13 -5.52
N LEU A 93 14.47 -1.57 -4.55
CA LEU A 93 14.48 -2.07 -3.18
C LEU A 93 13.06 -2.06 -2.59
N THR A 94 12.35 -0.94 -2.74
CA THR A 94 10.94 -0.83 -2.32
C THR A 94 10.07 -1.92 -2.95
N GLY A 95 10.17 -2.11 -4.27
CA GLY A 95 9.38 -3.10 -4.97
C GLY A 95 9.62 -4.52 -4.46
N TYR A 96 10.87 -4.96 -4.40
CA TYR A 96 11.20 -6.33 -3.99
C TYR A 96 10.94 -6.61 -2.51
N LEU A 97 11.27 -5.68 -1.62
CA LEU A 97 11.06 -5.88 -0.19
C LEU A 97 9.57 -5.86 0.16
N MET A 98 8.82 -4.93 -0.42
CA MET A 98 7.38 -4.85 -0.15
C MET A 98 6.59 -5.98 -0.82
N SER A 99 7.09 -6.56 -1.92
CA SER A 99 6.53 -7.81 -2.46
C SER A 99 6.65 -8.97 -1.45
N ALA A 100 7.78 -9.08 -0.77
CA ALA A 100 7.96 -10.07 0.29
C ALA A 100 7.00 -9.83 1.46
N TYR A 101 6.81 -8.57 1.88
CA TYR A 101 5.83 -8.20 2.91
C TYR A 101 4.40 -8.61 2.49
N VAL A 102 3.98 -8.26 1.27
CA VAL A 102 2.64 -8.62 0.73
C VAL A 102 2.44 -10.13 0.73
N ASN A 103 3.44 -10.89 0.24
CA ASN A 103 3.37 -12.34 0.22
C ASN A 103 3.25 -12.92 1.64
N GLY A 104 3.97 -12.36 2.62
CA GLY A 104 3.86 -12.73 4.02
C GLY A 104 2.46 -12.50 4.59
N VAL A 105 1.90 -11.31 4.40
CA VAL A 105 0.53 -10.98 4.83
C VAL A 105 -0.49 -11.93 4.19
N GLN A 106 -0.43 -12.08 2.87
CA GLN A 106 -1.42 -12.87 2.13
C GLN A 106 -1.31 -14.38 2.38
N SER A 107 -0.15 -14.90 2.83
CA SER A 107 0.00 -16.29 3.22
C SER A 107 -0.90 -16.69 4.40
N THR A 108 -1.34 -15.73 5.19
CA THR A 108 -2.24 -15.93 6.35
C THR A 108 -3.72 -15.99 5.99
N GLY A 109 -4.07 -15.70 4.73
CA GLY A 109 -5.44 -15.72 4.22
C GLY A 109 -6.18 -14.39 4.33
N ILE A 110 -5.52 -13.28 4.68
CA ILE A 110 -6.06 -11.92 4.55
C ILE A 110 -5.41 -11.19 3.38
N GLY A 111 -6.08 -10.18 2.84
CA GLY A 111 -5.53 -9.39 1.74
C GLY A 111 -4.56 -8.30 2.21
N ALA A 112 -3.59 -7.97 1.37
CA ALA A 112 -2.74 -6.80 1.54
C ALA A 112 -3.18 -5.70 0.58
N GLU A 113 -3.14 -4.45 1.04
CA GLU A 113 -3.45 -3.26 0.25
C GLU A 113 -2.23 -2.36 0.12
N ILE A 114 -1.57 -2.41 -1.03
CA ILE A 114 -0.41 -1.56 -1.29
C ILE A 114 -0.85 -0.11 -1.50
N LYS A 115 -0.12 0.85 -0.89
CA LYS A 115 -0.51 2.26 -0.83
C LYS A 115 0.69 3.21 -0.87
N HIS A 116 0.55 4.44 -1.25
CA HIS A 116 -0.59 5.12 -1.86
C HIS A 116 -0.29 5.35 -3.33
N PHE A 117 -1.07 4.85 -4.22
CA PHE A 117 -0.86 4.86 -5.66
C PHE A 117 -1.41 6.15 -6.28
N ALA A 118 -0.58 7.16 -6.65
CA ALA A 118 0.87 7.18 -6.55
C ALA A 118 1.38 8.59 -6.23
N VAL A 119 2.70 8.71 -6.03
CA VAL A 119 3.39 9.99 -5.83
C VAL A 119 2.98 10.74 -4.56
N ASN A 120 2.59 10.03 -3.51
CA ASN A 120 2.34 10.63 -2.19
C ASN A 120 3.65 10.74 -1.39
N ASN A 121 4.47 11.75 -1.70
CA ASN A 121 5.82 11.89 -1.16
C ASN A 121 5.99 13.05 -0.17
N GLN A 122 4.90 13.69 0.22
CA GLN A 122 4.84 14.71 1.27
C GLN A 122 3.40 14.83 1.80
N GLU A 123 3.24 15.37 3.02
CA GLU A 123 1.95 15.40 3.71
C GLU A 123 1.33 16.79 3.83
N THR A 124 2.09 17.86 3.54
CA THR A 124 1.57 19.23 3.61
C THR A 124 0.48 19.41 2.55
N SER A 125 -0.74 19.72 2.98
CA SER A 125 -1.90 19.89 2.10
C SER A 125 -2.18 18.67 1.19
N ARG A 126 -1.96 17.47 1.70
CA ARG A 126 -1.95 16.20 0.91
C ARG A 126 -3.21 15.95 0.09
N VAL A 127 -4.35 16.48 0.51
CA VAL A 127 -5.64 16.30 -0.20
C VAL A 127 -5.84 17.28 -1.37
N ILE A 128 -5.01 18.31 -1.49
CA ILE A 128 -5.20 19.36 -2.50
C ILE A 128 -3.97 19.64 -3.37
N TYR A 129 -2.76 19.19 -2.95
CA TYR A 129 -1.57 19.48 -3.76
C TYR A 129 -1.52 18.65 -5.04
N SER A 130 -0.82 19.17 -6.04
CA SER A 130 -0.52 18.47 -7.27
C SER A 130 0.98 18.22 -7.37
N ALA A 131 1.39 16.96 -7.44
CA ALA A 131 2.75 16.58 -7.76
C ALA A 131 3.01 16.75 -9.26
N ASN A 132 3.89 17.68 -9.63
CA ASN A 132 4.29 17.83 -11.03
C ASN A 132 5.49 16.90 -11.29
N VAL A 133 5.31 15.95 -12.18
CA VAL A 133 6.30 14.91 -12.46
C VAL A 133 6.33 14.63 -13.96
N THR A 134 7.54 14.45 -14.51
CA THR A 134 7.70 14.02 -15.90
C THR A 134 7.30 12.55 -16.05
N GLU A 135 6.85 12.15 -17.23
CA GLU A 135 6.48 10.77 -17.54
C GLU A 135 7.61 9.79 -17.22
N ARG A 136 8.83 10.13 -17.59
CA ARG A 136 10.01 9.32 -17.27
C ARG A 136 10.20 9.11 -15.78
N ALA A 137 10.15 10.19 -14.98
CA ALA A 137 10.32 10.10 -13.53
C ALA A 137 9.14 9.35 -12.88
N LEU A 138 7.91 9.56 -13.38
CA LEU A 138 6.74 8.84 -12.93
C LEU A 138 6.94 7.33 -13.06
N ARG A 139 7.35 6.86 -14.23
CA ARG A 139 7.50 5.42 -14.53
C ARG A 139 8.75 4.80 -13.91
N GLU A 140 9.91 5.47 -14.01
CA GLU A 140 11.18 4.90 -13.57
C GLU A 140 11.38 4.93 -12.06
N ILE A 141 10.70 5.85 -11.34
CA ILE A 141 10.87 6.06 -9.90
C ILE A 141 9.57 5.76 -9.15
N TYR A 142 8.51 6.53 -9.40
CA TYR A 142 7.34 6.53 -8.52
C TYR A 142 6.40 5.34 -8.72
N LEU A 143 6.29 4.81 -9.93
CA LEU A 143 5.44 3.68 -10.26
C LEU A 143 6.18 2.34 -10.27
N LYS A 144 7.51 2.35 -10.42
CA LYS A 144 8.32 1.14 -10.61
C LYS A 144 8.16 0.14 -9.45
N GLY A 145 8.21 0.61 -8.21
CA GLY A 145 8.01 -0.25 -7.04
C GLY A 145 6.63 -0.92 -7.03
N PHE A 146 5.59 -0.16 -7.38
CA PHE A 146 4.22 -0.71 -7.51
C PHE A 146 4.12 -1.78 -8.60
N GLY A 147 4.70 -1.52 -9.78
CA GLY A 147 4.71 -2.48 -10.88
C GLY A 147 5.42 -3.80 -10.50
N ILE A 148 6.53 -3.72 -9.75
CA ILE A 148 7.22 -4.89 -9.21
C ILE A 148 6.30 -5.64 -8.24
N ALA A 149 5.68 -4.94 -7.28
CA ALA A 149 4.83 -5.56 -6.28
C ALA A 149 3.59 -6.23 -6.89
N VAL A 150 2.95 -5.59 -7.87
CA VAL A 150 1.82 -6.19 -8.59
C VAL A 150 2.21 -7.51 -9.24
N ARG A 151 3.34 -7.53 -9.95
CA ARG A 151 3.81 -8.71 -10.66
C ARG A 151 4.28 -9.82 -9.73
N ASP A 152 5.04 -9.47 -8.67
CA ASP A 152 5.78 -10.45 -7.86
C ASP A 152 4.97 -10.93 -6.63
N SER A 153 3.87 -10.24 -6.27
CA SER A 153 3.07 -10.58 -5.08
C SER A 153 1.55 -10.55 -5.28
N SER A 154 1.07 -10.06 -6.41
CA SER A 154 -0.37 -10.00 -6.72
C SER A 154 -1.21 -9.49 -5.54
N PRO A 155 -0.99 -8.25 -5.05
CA PRO A 155 -1.74 -7.71 -3.92
C PRO A 155 -3.24 -7.71 -4.23
N TRP A 156 -4.09 -7.97 -3.22
CA TRP A 156 -5.53 -8.01 -3.44
C TRP A 156 -6.11 -6.63 -3.69
N VAL A 157 -5.51 -5.59 -3.09
CA VAL A 157 -6.02 -4.23 -3.16
C VAL A 157 -4.89 -3.24 -3.43
N VAL A 158 -5.22 -2.17 -4.16
CA VAL A 158 -4.38 -0.98 -4.34
C VAL A 158 -5.17 0.24 -3.89
N MET A 159 -4.59 1.02 -2.98
CA MET A 159 -5.16 2.29 -2.54
C MET A 159 -4.62 3.45 -3.38
N SER A 160 -5.51 4.19 -4.05
CA SER A 160 -5.12 5.43 -4.71
C SER A 160 -4.81 6.52 -3.68
N SER A 161 -3.89 7.42 -4.01
CA SER A 161 -3.47 8.50 -3.11
C SER A 161 -4.38 9.73 -3.20
N TYR A 162 -4.37 10.57 -2.16
CA TYR A 162 -5.13 11.83 -2.11
C TYR A 162 -4.69 12.86 -3.14
N ASN A 163 -3.38 12.95 -3.37
CA ASN A 163 -2.80 13.99 -4.19
C ASN A 163 -3.19 13.87 -5.67
N ARG A 164 -2.98 14.96 -6.38
CA ARG A 164 -3.03 14.97 -7.83
C ARG A 164 -1.65 14.70 -8.42
N ILE A 165 -1.63 14.11 -9.61
CA ILE A 165 -0.45 14.03 -10.47
C ILE A 165 -0.73 14.91 -11.69
N ASN A 166 0.15 15.89 -11.95
CA ASN A 166 0.02 16.80 -13.09
C ASN A 166 -1.39 17.39 -13.23
N ARG A 167 -2.00 17.78 -12.08
CA ARG A 167 -3.34 18.32 -11.89
C ARG A 167 -4.51 17.33 -11.94
N ASN A 168 -4.29 16.07 -12.31
CA ASN A 168 -5.32 15.04 -12.37
C ASN A 168 -5.44 14.31 -11.00
N HIS A 169 -6.65 14.06 -10.55
CA HIS A 169 -6.92 13.33 -9.32
C HIS A 169 -6.60 11.85 -9.48
N ASN A 170 -5.73 11.31 -8.62
CA ASN A 170 -5.31 9.92 -8.71
C ASN A 170 -6.47 8.94 -8.56
N ALA A 171 -7.45 9.23 -7.71
CA ALA A 171 -8.59 8.35 -7.48
C ALA A 171 -9.55 8.22 -8.68
N THR A 172 -9.47 9.13 -9.65
CA THR A 172 -10.35 9.13 -10.82
C THR A 172 -9.60 9.14 -12.16
N GLU A 173 -8.26 9.11 -12.13
CA GLU A 173 -7.46 9.22 -13.34
C GLU A 173 -7.40 7.88 -14.08
N ARG A 174 -8.04 7.83 -15.25
CA ARG A 174 -8.09 6.63 -16.10
C ARG A 174 -6.71 6.16 -16.54
N GLU A 175 -5.82 7.10 -16.92
CA GLU A 175 -4.46 6.76 -17.35
C GLU A 175 -3.71 6.01 -16.25
N LEU A 176 -3.83 6.48 -15.00
CA LEU A 176 -3.16 5.88 -13.86
C LEU A 176 -3.78 4.53 -13.46
N LEU A 177 -5.12 4.48 -13.31
CA LEU A 177 -5.81 3.34 -12.69
C LEU A 177 -6.18 2.23 -13.69
N VAL A 178 -6.34 2.56 -14.96
CA VAL A 178 -6.69 1.57 -15.98
C VAL A 178 -5.47 1.28 -16.85
N ASN A 179 -4.99 2.26 -17.63
CA ASN A 179 -3.97 2.00 -18.63
C ASN A 179 -2.65 1.51 -17.96
N ILE A 180 -2.19 2.18 -16.89
CA ILE A 180 -0.94 1.79 -16.22
C ILE A 180 -1.17 0.64 -15.25
N LEU A 181 -2.08 0.79 -14.28
CA LEU A 181 -2.22 -0.19 -13.21
C LEU A 181 -2.77 -1.53 -13.72
N ARG A 182 -3.85 -1.51 -14.53
CA ARG A 182 -4.49 -2.73 -14.99
C ARG A 182 -3.87 -3.28 -16.26
N ASP A 183 -3.72 -2.44 -17.30
CA ASP A 183 -3.33 -2.94 -18.60
C ASP A 183 -1.82 -3.19 -18.71
N GLU A 184 -0.97 -2.28 -18.16
CA GLU A 184 0.49 -2.45 -18.22
C GLU A 184 1.03 -3.34 -17.08
N PHE A 185 0.58 -3.13 -15.82
CA PHE A 185 1.08 -3.91 -14.69
C PHE A 185 0.35 -5.23 -14.49
N GLY A 186 -0.84 -5.40 -15.10
CA GLY A 186 -1.65 -6.62 -14.99
C GLY A 186 -2.41 -6.75 -13.67
N PHE A 187 -2.71 -5.64 -12.99
CA PHE A 187 -3.45 -5.68 -11.72
C PHE A 187 -4.92 -6.05 -11.94
N VAL A 188 -5.38 -7.11 -11.29
CA VAL A 188 -6.76 -7.62 -11.40
C VAL A 188 -7.59 -7.44 -10.13
N GLY A 189 -6.97 -6.95 -9.04
CA GLY A 189 -7.61 -6.78 -7.75
C GLY A 189 -8.53 -5.56 -7.65
N MET A 190 -8.91 -5.24 -6.42
CA MET A 190 -9.75 -4.09 -6.10
C MET A 190 -8.90 -2.80 -6.01
N VAL A 191 -9.47 -1.69 -6.45
CA VAL A 191 -8.93 -0.34 -6.20
C VAL A 191 -9.83 0.37 -5.21
N THR A 192 -9.24 0.94 -4.15
CA THR A 192 -9.92 1.84 -3.21
C THR A 192 -9.38 3.25 -3.35
N SER A 193 -10.11 4.25 -2.88
CA SER A 193 -9.52 5.57 -2.59
C SER A 193 -8.97 5.58 -1.17
N ASP A 194 -8.00 6.45 -0.88
CA ASP A 194 -7.70 6.81 0.50
C ASP A 194 -8.92 7.48 1.14
N TRP A 195 -9.05 7.46 2.48
CA TRP A 195 -10.28 7.81 3.20
C TRP A 195 -10.72 9.27 2.95
N GLY A 196 -11.85 9.43 2.28
CA GLY A 196 -12.38 10.74 1.90
C GLY A 196 -11.73 11.36 0.66
N GLY A 197 -10.97 10.59 -0.12
CA GLY A 197 -10.36 11.00 -1.39
C GLY A 197 -11.24 10.79 -2.61
#